data_8bcfed0bb58cd1289ff7cf4322cacd96
#
_entry.id   8bcfed0bb58cd1289ff7cf4322cacd96
#
_cell.length_a   1.000
_cell.length_b   1.000
_cell.length_c   1.000
_cell.angle_alpha   90.00
_cell.angle_beta   90.00
_cell.angle_gamma   90.00
#
_symmetry.space_group_name_H-M   'P 1'
#
loop_
_entity.id
_entity.type
_entity.pdbx_description
1 polymer ?
#
loop_
_entity_poly.entity_id
_entity_poly.type
_entity_poly.pdbx_seq_one_letter_code
_entity_poly.pdbx_strand_id
1 'polypeptide(L)'
;MRNVTEVSDVLARQADRLDVGKLKLAKEAGITYRTLSHVLSGSQDFKVSTLIAVADRLGMELVLMPKDAVRGAASEAQAPEIKSRVQAALDRIGGTT
;
A
#
# COMPACT_ATOMS: atom_id res chain seq x y z
N MET A 1 6.13 -7.25 -2.18
CA MET A 1 5.32 -7.13 -3.39
C MET A 1 6.24 -7.14 -4.60
N ARG A 2 5.92 -7.93 -5.60
CA ARG A 2 6.79 -8.13 -6.74
C ARG A 2 6.24 -7.55 -8.04
N ASN A 3 4.97 -7.27 -8.09
CA ASN A 3 4.35 -6.75 -9.31
C ASN A 3 3.08 -5.98 -8.98
N VAL A 4 2.53 -5.37 -10.02
CA VAL A 4 1.32 -4.54 -9.91
C VAL A 4 0.12 -5.34 -9.39
N THR A 5 0.01 -6.60 -9.79
CA THR A 5 -1.11 -7.44 -9.36
C THR A 5 -1.10 -7.65 -7.84
N GLU A 6 0.07 -7.88 -7.26
CA GLU A 6 0.17 -8.03 -5.80
C GLU A 6 -0.22 -6.74 -5.09
N VAL A 7 0.21 -5.60 -5.60
CA VAL A 7 -0.14 -4.30 -5.04
C VAL A 7 -1.66 -4.10 -5.10
N SER A 8 -2.24 -4.39 -6.25
CA SER A 8 -3.69 -4.26 -6.46
C SER A 8 -4.47 -5.15 -5.50
N ASP A 9 -4.01 -6.37 -5.29
CA ASP A 9 -4.66 -7.32 -4.39
C ASP A 9 -4.68 -6.78 -2.96
N VAL A 10 -3.57 -6.21 -2.50
CA VAL A 10 -3.48 -5.63 -1.16
C VAL A 10 -4.48 -4.47 -1.02
N LEU A 11 -4.54 -3.60 -2.03
CA LEU A 11 -5.45 -2.46 -1.99
C LEU A 11 -6.91 -2.92 -2.01
N ALA A 12 -7.24 -3.89 -2.84
CA ALA A 12 -8.60 -4.41 -2.96
C ALA A 12 -9.06 -5.06 -1.65
N ARG A 13 -8.19 -5.82 -1.02
CA ARG A 13 -8.50 -6.45 0.26
C ARG A 13 -8.74 -5.42 1.34
N GLN A 14 -7.94 -4.37 1.37
CA GLN A 14 -8.11 -3.30 2.36
C GLN A 14 -9.42 -2.55 2.12
N ALA A 15 -9.77 -2.29 0.88
CA ALA A 15 -11.04 -1.64 0.55
C ALA A 15 -12.23 -2.48 1.00
N ASP A 16 -12.17 -3.80 0.78
CA ASP A 16 -13.21 -4.71 1.23
C ASP A 16 -13.28 -4.76 2.75
N ARG A 17 -12.15 -4.80 3.40
CA ARG A 17 -12.09 -4.84 4.86
C ARG A 17 -12.71 -3.59 5.48
N LEU A 18 -12.50 -2.43 4.88
CA LEU A 18 -13.05 -1.18 5.36
C LEU A 18 -14.46 -0.90 4.83
N ASP A 19 -14.96 -1.77 3.95
CA ASP A 19 -16.27 -1.63 3.33
C ASP A 19 -16.44 -0.27 2.66
N VAL A 20 -15.43 0.15 1.89
CA VAL A 20 -15.44 1.42 1.18
C VAL A 20 -15.97 1.21 -0.23
N GLY A 21 -16.96 1.99 -0.63
CA GLY A 21 -17.51 1.93 -1.99
C GLY A 21 -16.52 2.49 -3.00
N LYS A 22 -16.46 1.86 -4.18
CA LYS A 22 -15.50 2.28 -5.22
C LYS A 22 -15.75 3.71 -5.71
N LEU A 23 -17.01 4.09 -5.88
CA LEU A 23 -17.33 5.46 -6.33
C LEU A 23 -16.84 6.49 -5.32
N LYS A 24 -17.08 6.24 -4.06
CA LYS A 24 -16.65 7.14 -2.99
C LYS A 24 -15.13 7.20 -2.92
N LEU A 25 -14.47 6.06 -3.01
CA LEU A 25 -13.02 5.99 -2.96
C LEU A 25 -12.39 6.75 -4.13
N ALA A 26 -12.90 6.55 -5.33
CA ALA A 26 -12.39 7.26 -6.51
C ALA A 26 -12.54 8.77 -6.34
N LYS A 27 -13.69 9.21 -5.88
CA LYS A 27 -13.96 10.64 -5.68
C LYS A 27 -13.01 11.23 -4.65
N GLU A 28 -12.82 10.54 -3.52
CA GLU A 28 -11.95 11.04 -2.46
C GLU A 28 -10.48 11.04 -2.87
N ALA A 29 -10.07 10.08 -3.68
CA ALA A 29 -8.69 10.00 -4.17
C ALA A 29 -8.45 10.95 -5.36
N GLY A 30 -9.50 11.58 -5.87
CA GLY A 30 -9.37 12.51 -6.99
C GLY A 30 -9.10 11.84 -8.33
N ILE A 31 -9.60 10.63 -8.53
CA ILE A 31 -9.42 9.87 -9.77
C ILE A 31 -10.78 9.40 -10.29
N THR A 32 -10.80 8.96 -11.56
CA THR A 32 -12.02 8.42 -12.14
C THR A 32 -12.30 7.02 -11.61
N TYR A 33 -13.55 6.61 -11.68
CA TYR A 33 -13.92 5.23 -11.33
C TYR A 33 -13.16 4.22 -12.17
N ARG A 34 -12.98 4.52 -13.47
CA ARG A 34 -12.24 3.65 -14.37
C ARG A 34 -10.79 3.48 -13.93
N THR A 35 -10.13 4.58 -13.56
CA THR A 35 -8.76 4.54 -13.06
C THR A 35 -8.69 3.71 -11.78
N LEU A 36 -9.61 3.91 -10.86
CA LEU A 36 -9.66 3.12 -9.63
C LEU A 36 -9.87 1.64 -9.93
N SER A 37 -10.73 1.31 -10.88
CA SER A 37 -10.95 -0.09 -11.26
C SER A 37 -9.67 -0.74 -11.77
N HIS A 38 -8.87 -0.02 -12.55
CA HIS A 38 -7.57 -0.52 -13.01
C HIS A 38 -6.61 -0.72 -11.84
N VAL A 39 -6.60 0.21 -10.89
CA VAL A 39 -5.74 0.10 -9.70
C VAL A 39 -6.10 -1.13 -8.88
N LEU A 40 -7.38 -1.37 -8.66
CA LEU A 40 -7.83 -2.46 -7.79
C LEU A 40 -7.79 -3.83 -8.49
N SER A 41 -7.87 -3.86 -9.80
CA SER A 41 -7.85 -5.13 -10.55
C SER A 41 -6.44 -5.57 -10.95
N GLY A 42 -5.50 -4.63 -11.04
CA GLY A 42 -4.15 -4.92 -11.50
C GLY A 42 -4.08 -5.23 -12.99
N SER A 43 -5.12 -4.87 -13.74
CA SER A 43 -5.18 -5.16 -15.18
C SER A 43 -4.24 -4.30 -16.00
N GLN A 44 -3.82 -3.15 -15.47
CA GLN A 44 -2.91 -2.23 -16.14
C GLN A 44 -2.03 -1.56 -15.11
N ASP A 45 -0.87 -1.08 -15.56
CA ASP A 45 0.00 -0.27 -14.72
C ASP A 45 -0.69 1.05 -14.37
N PHE A 46 -0.34 1.60 -13.25
CA PHE A 46 -0.86 2.88 -12.79
C PHE A 46 0.27 3.73 -12.22
N LYS A 47 0.04 5.03 -12.15
CA LYS A 47 1.03 5.97 -11.65
C LYS A 47 1.23 5.80 -10.15
N VAL A 48 2.45 6.04 -9.69
CA VAL A 48 2.76 5.99 -8.25
C VAL A 48 1.92 7.01 -7.49
N SER A 49 1.69 8.19 -8.07
CA SER A 49 0.85 9.22 -7.44
C SER A 49 -0.58 8.71 -7.23
N THR A 50 -1.11 7.96 -8.18
CA THR A 50 -2.44 7.35 -8.04
C THR A 50 -2.45 6.32 -6.93
N LEU A 51 -1.43 5.48 -6.89
CA LEU A 51 -1.27 4.47 -5.83
C LEU A 51 -1.25 5.12 -4.45
N ILE A 52 -0.45 6.17 -4.30
CA ILE A 52 -0.33 6.88 -3.03
C ILE A 52 -1.68 7.47 -2.61
N ALA A 53 -2.40 8.09 -3.56
CA ALA A 53 -3.69 8.69 -3.26
C ALA A 53 -4.71 7.65 -2.79
N VAL A 54 -4.78 6.52 -3.47
CA VAL A 54 -5.70 5.43 -3.09
C VAL A 54 -5.31 4.82 -1.76
N ALA A 55 -4.02 4.53 -1.56
CA ALA A 55 -3.53 3.96 -0.31
C ALA A 55 -3.83 4.87 0.87
N ASP A 56 -3.61 6.18 0.70
CA ASP A 56 -3.88 7.15 1.75
C ASP A 56 -5.34 7.11 2.19
N ARG A 57 -6.26 7.02 1.23
CA ARG A 57 -7.70 6.96 1.56
C ARG A 57 -8.10 5.63 2.17
N LEU A 58 -7.29 4.61 2.03
CA LEU A 58 -7.51 3.30 2.66
C LEU A 58 -6.77 3.17 3.99
N GLY A 59 -6.18 4.25 4.47
CA GLY A 59 -5.44 4.25 5.74
C GLY A 59 -4.12 3.52 5.66
N MET A 60 -3.53 3.45 4.47
CA MET A 60 -2.25 2.77 4.24
C MET A 60 -1.21 3.76 3.77
N GLU A 61 0.05 3.41 3.99
CA GLU A 61 1.18 4.18 3.48
C GLU A 61 2.04 3.32 2.58
N LEU A 62 2.57 3.93 1.53
CA LEU A 62 3.53 3.26 0.68
C LEU A 62 4.92 3.45 1.26
N VAL A 63 5.61 2.35 1.51
CA VAL A 63 6.94 2.36 2.10
C VAL A 63 7.87 1.56 1.20
N LEU A 64 9.05 2.11 0.93
CA LEU A 64 10.09 1.42 0.20
C LEU A 64 11.16 0.97 1.19
N MET A 65 11.43 -0.31 1.21
CA MET A 65 12.35 -0.92 2.16
C MET A 65 13.38 -1.76 1.43
N PRO A 66 14.61 -1.86 1.95
CA PRO A 66 15.56 -2.84 1.43
C PRO A 66 14.97 -4.26 1.56
N LYS A 67 15.32 -5.14 0.65
CA LYS A 67 14.80 -6.50 0.68
C LYS A 67 15.10 -7.22 1.99
N ASP A 68 16.26 -6.97 2.57
CA ASP A 68 16.62 -7.59 3.84
C ASP A 68 15.69 -7.16 4.96
N ALA A 69 15.31 -5.87 4.99
CA ALA A 69 14.37 -5.37 5.97
C ALA A 69 12.98 -5.97 5.78
N VAL A 70 12.54 -6.13 4.53
CA VAL A 70 11.26 -6.76 4.22
C VAL A 70 11.26 -8.22 4.65
N ARG A 71 12.36 -8.92 4.37
CA ARG A 71 12.50 -10.32 4.77
C ARG A 71 12.46 -10.48 6.28
N GLY A 72 13.14 -9.60 7.01
CA GLY A 72 13.09 -9.59 8.46
C GLY A 72 11.71 -9.29 8.99
N ALA A 73 11.03 -8.30 8.41
CA ALA A 73 9.66 -7.97 8.77
C ALA A 73 8.71 -9.13 8.49
N ALA A 74 8.89 -9.81 7.36
CA ALA A 74 8.06 -10.95 7.00
C ALA A 74 8.25 -12.11 7.96
N SER A 75 9.50 -12.39 8.35
CA SER A 75 9.78 -13.46 9.30
C SER A 75 9.27 -13.15 10.70
N GLU A 76 9.05 -11.89 11.00
CA GLU A 76 8.53 -11.44 12.28
C GLU A 76 7.05 -11.03 12.18
N ALA A 77 6.39 -11.36 11.10
CA ALA A 77 5.01 -10.95 10.87
C ALA A 77 4.05 -11.42 11.95
N GLN A 78 4.43 -12.44 12.70
CA GLN A 78 3.62 -12.97 13.79
C GLN A 78 3.99 -12.38 15.16
N ALA A 79 5.01 -11.54 15.21
CA ALA A 79 5.47 -10.95 16.45
C ALA A 79 4.75 -9.61 16.69
N PRO A 80 4.46 -9.30 17.98
CA PRO A 80 3.81 -8.02 18.30
C PRO A 80 4.66 -6.80 17.96
N GLU A 81 5.96 -6.98 17.86
CA GLU A 81 6.90 -5.89 17.60
C GLU A 81 7.06 -5.53 16.15
N ILE A 82 6.29 -6.12 15.25
CA ILE A 82 6.48 -5.89 13.83
C ILE A 82 6.38 -4.41 13.46
N LYS A 83 5.48 -3.67 14.08
CA LYS A 83 5.36 -2.24 13.84
C LYS A 83 6.59 -1.49 14.27
N SER A 84 7.14 -1.85 15.42
CA SER A 84 8.36 -1.23 15.93
C SER A 84 9.54 -1.47 15.00
N ARG A 85 9.63 -2.67 14.44
CA ARG A 85 10.69 -3.00 13.50
C ARG A 85 10.57 -2.21 12.20
N VAL A 86 9.37 -2.08 11.68
CA VAL A 86 9.12 -1.29 10.48
C VAL A 86 9.45 0.16 10.77
N GLN A 87 9.05 0.68 11.92
CA GLN A 87 9.33 2.05 12.30
C GLN A 87 10.83 2.28 12.46
N ALA A 88 11.55 1.34 13.08
CA ALA A 88 12.99 1.44 13.21
C ALA A 88 13.69 1.50 11.86
N ALA A 89 13.23 0.71 10.90
CA ALA A 89 13.78 0.75 9.55
C ALA A 89 13.54 2.09 8.88
N LEU A 90 12.35 2.65 9.06
CA LEU A 90 12.00 3.96 8.52
C LEU A 90 12.84 5.07 9.15
N ASP A 91 13.02 5.02 10.46
CA ASP A 91 13.82 6.00 11.18
C ASP A 91 15.27 5.95 10.74
N ARG A 92 15.80 4.75 10.53
CA ARG A 92 17.16 4.57 10.04
C ARG A 92 17.34 5.20 8.65
N ILE A 93 16.39 4.97 7.76
CA ILE A 93 16.41 5.53 6.40
C ILE A 93 16.29 7.04 6.48
N GLY A 94 15.35 7.54 7.27
CA GLY A 94 15.14 8.97 7.44
C GLY A 94 16.31 9.64 8.15
N GLY A 95 16.91 8.96 9.11
CA GLY A 95 18.04 9.48 9.87
C GLY A 95 19.31 9.66 9.06
N THR A 96 19.42 9.00 7.91
CA THR A 96 20.57 9.13 7.02
C THR A 96 20.43 10.28 6.03
N THR A 97 19.27 10.87 5.96
CA THR A 97 19.05 12.04 5.11
C THR A 97 19.07 13.34 5.92
#